data_021026dabf190159fa498f103651da6c
#
_entry.id   021026dabf190159fa498f103651da6c
#
_cell.length_a   1.000
_cell.length_b   1.000
_cell.length_c   1.000
_cell.angle_alpha   90.00
_cell.angle_beta   90.00
_cell.angle_gamma   90.00
#
_symmetry.space_group_name_H-M   'P 1'
#
loop_
_entity.id
_entity.type
_entity.pdbx_description
1 polymer ?
#
loop_
_entity_poly.entity_id
_entity_poly.type
_entity_poly.pdbx_seq_one_letter_code
_entity_poly.pdbx_strand_id
1 'polypeptide(L)'
;EEKEVGRGNYFDAIGVKRRDFLKSVAAGGLVSGGGLGAAYFGYLTVDDPVRIGVIGTGDEGSVLIGALNPAYCQVVAISDLREFNVHRAFHGDYASPAAMAARPGLIRKYNFTSEKEARNQIKVYKDGYQELLADPDIEAVIIAVPLHLHAKVAIDAMLAGKHVLTEKLMAKTVAECKLMGRV
;
A
#
# COMPACT_ATOMS: atom_id res chain seq x y z
N GLU A 1 25.96 -2.42 24.85
CA GLU A 1 24.57 -2.86 25.14
C GLU A 1 23.79 -2.82 23.84
N GLU A 2 23.76 -3.96 23.14
CA GLU A 2 22.83 -4.14 22.02
C GLU A 2 21.41 -4.26 22.60
N LYS A 3 20.62 -3.21 22.44
CA LYS A 3 19.18 -3.33 22.66
C LYS A 3 18.62 -4.34 21.68
N GLU A 4 18.07 -5.44 22.20
CA GLU A 4 17.21 -6.34 21.43
C GLU A 4 16.03 -5.56 20.85
N VAL A 5 16.20 -5.10 19.62
CA VAL A 5 15.13 -4.51 18.85
C VAL A 5 14.32 -5.65 18.24
N GLY A 6 13.06 -5.79 18.63
CA GLY A 6 12.11 -6.53 17.82
C GLY A 6 11.52 -7.82 18.36
N ARG A 7 11.40 -7.99 19.68
CA ARG A 7 10.52 -9.00 20.28
C ARG A 7 9.51 -8.43 21.28
N GLY A 8 9.15 -7.18 21.14
CA GLY A 8 7.92 -6.66 21.73
C GLY A 8 6.75 -7.33 20.99
N ASN A 9 6.13 -8.29 21.65
CA ASN A 9 5.16 -9.15 21.01
C ASN A 9 3.93 -8.34 20.67
N TYR A 10 3.61 -8.22 19.38
CA TYR A 10 2.29 -7.77 18.89
C TYR A 10 1.14 -8.40 19.71
N PHE A 11 1.28 -9.65 20.14
CA PHE A 11 0.34 -10.36 20.99
C PHE A 11 0.22 -9.80 22.41
N ASP A 12 1.28 -9.21 22.98
CA ASP A 12 1.21 -8.57 24.31
C ASP A 12 0.45 -7.24 24.24
N ALA A 13 0.52 -6.53 23.10
CA ALA A 13 -0.21 -5.29 22.87
C ALA A 13 -1.73 -5.50 22.77
N ILE A 14 -2.19 -6.66 22.26
CA ILE A 14 -3.61 -7.01 22.14
C ILE A 14 -4.12 -7.90 23.29
N GLY A 15 -3.29 -8.16 24.34
CA GLY A 15 -3.67 -8.94 25.51
C GLY A 15 -3.94 -10.43 25.27
N VAL A 16 -3.58 -10.96 24.10
CA VAL A 16 -3.76 -12.37 23.73
C VAL A 16 -2.46 -13.12 23.88
N LYS A 17 -2.42 -14.13 24.74
CA LYS A 17 -1.24 -14.97 24.87
C LYS A 17 -1.00 -15.77 23.59
N ARG A 18 0.22 -15.77 23.07
CA ARG A 18 0.63 -16.51 21.87
C ARG A 18 0.14 -17.97 21.84
N ARG A 19 0.13 -18.63 23.01
CA ARG A 19 -0.37 -20.00 23.17
C ARG A 19 -1.89 -20.11 22.93
N ASP A 20 -2.64 -19.12 23.35
CA ASP A 20 -4.12 -19.13 23.21
C ASP A 20 -4.52 -18.78 21.78
N PHE A 21 -3.74 -17.89 21.12
CA PHE A 21 -3.86 -17.65 19.67
C PHE A 21 -3.59 -18.93 18.87
N LEU A 22 -2.49 -19.65 19.15
CA LEU A 22 -2.17 -20.88 18.43
C LEU A 22 -3.20 -22.00 18.70
N LYS A 23 -3.78 -22.08 19.89
CA LYS A 23 -4.87 -23.01 20.18
C LYS A 23 -6.14 -22.66 19.41
N SER A 24 -6.46 -21.37 19.28
CA SER A 24 -7.60 -20.88 18.51
C SER A 24 -7.43 -21.18 17.03
N VAL A 25 -6.23 -20.99 16.49
CA VAL A 25 -5.87 -21.34 15.09
C VAL A 25 -5.96 -22.86 14.87
N ALA A 26 -5.47 -23.67 15.81
CA ALA A 26 -5.52 -25.13 15.71
C ALA A 26 -6.96 -25.67 15.83
N ALA A 27 -7.78 -25.08 16.72
CA ALA A 27 -9.18 -25.46 16.87
C ALA A 27 -10.05 -25.04 15.67
N GLY A 28 -9.74 -23.89 15.05
CA GLY A 28 -10.43 -23.38 13.85
C GLY A 28 -9.98 -23.99 12.55
N GLY A 29 -8.74 -24.48 12.49
CA GLY A 29 -8.17 -25.15 11.29
C GLY A 29 -8.86 -26.48 10.94
N LEU A 30 -9.65 -27.03 11.85
CA LEU A 30 -10.47 -28.22 11.61
C LEU A 30 -11.81 -27.92 10.93
N VAL A 31 -12.23 -26.63 10.85
CA VAL A 31 -13.57 -26.28 10.33
C VAL A 31 -13.53 -25.64 8.94
N SER A 32 -12.45 -25.04 8.51
CA SER A 32 -12.24 -24.64 7.10
C SER A 32 -10.89 -23.94 6.92
N GLY A 33 -10.05 -24.45 6.05
CA GLY A 33 -8.67 -23.96 5.75
C GLY A 33 -8.58 -22.57 5.09
N GLY A 34 -9.39 -21.63 5.52
CA GLY A 34 -9.39 -20.24 5.04
C GLY A 34 -10.17 -19.29 5.95
N GLY A 35 -11.02 -19.82 6.85
CA GLY A 35 -12.04 -19.03 7.52
C GLY A 35 -11.56 -18.10 8.64
N LEU A 36 -10.48 -18.41 9.35
CA LEU A 36 -10.08 -17.64 10.54
C LEU A 36 -9.29 -16.37 10.19
N GLY A 37 -8.47 -16.42 9.15
CA GLY A 37 -7.84 -15.20 8.63
C GLY A 37 -8.90 -14.25 8.06
N ALA A 38 -9.84 -14.76 7.28
CA ALA A 38 -10.93 -13.98 6.73
C ALA A 38 -11.89 -13.48 7.82
N ALA A 39 -12.18 -14.26 8.86
CA ALA A 39 -13.00 -13.84 9.98
C ALA A 39 -12.30 -12.77 10.84
N TYR A 40 -11.02 -12.93 11.13
CA TYR A 40 -10.27 -11.97 11.95
C TYR A 40 -10.00 -10.64 11.22
N PHE A 41 -9.71 -10.70 9.92
CA PHE A 41 -9.45 -9.50 9.10
C PHE A 41 -10.66 -9.02 8.31
N GLY A 42 -11.68 -9.84 8.11
CA GLY A 42 -12.85 -9.52 7.29
C GLY A 42 -14.04 -8.89 8.05
N TYR A 43 -14.05 -8.95 9.39
CA TYR A 43 -15.13 -8.38 10.21
C TYR A 43 -14.76 -7.10 10.95
N LEU A 44 -13.51 -6.63 10.83
CA LEU A 44 -13.16 -5.31 11.35
C LEU A 44 -13.64 -4.29 10.32
N THR A 45 -14.76 -3.66 10.57
CA THR A 45 -15.11 -2.41 9.88
C THR A 45 -14.14 -1.34 10.34
N VAL A 46 -13.41 -0.74 9.41
CA VAL A 46 -12.52 0.39 9.69
C VAL A 46 -13.31 1.65 9.37
N ASP A 47 -13.61 2.44 10.39
CA ASP A 47 -14.38 3.70 10.22
C ASP A 47 -13.55 4.77 9.51
N ASP A 48 -12.22 4.67 9.55
CA ASP A 48 -11.28 5.60 8.91
C ASP A 48 -10.23 4.81 8.09
N PRO A 49 -10.45 4.57 6.80
CA PRO A 49 -9.50 3.90 5.93
C PRO A 49 -8.18 4.67 5.81
N VAL A 50 -7.05 3.95 5.80
CA VAL A 50 -5.71 4.55 5.65
C VAL A 50 -5.64 5.34 4.33
N ARG A 51 -5.28 6.61 4.41
CA ARG A 51 -5.12 7.50 3.25
C ARG A 51 -3.75 7.27 2.60
N ILE A 52 -3.77 6.76 1.36
CA ILE A 52 -2.59 6.30 0.63
C ILE A 52 -2.24 7.23 -0.52
N GLY A 53 -0.94 7.56 -0.62
CA GLY A 53 -0.33 8.09 -1.83
C GLY A 53 0.36 6.98 -2.63
N VAL A 54 0.20 6.96 -3.96
CA VAL A 54 0.90 6.01 -4.83
C VAL A 54 1.97 6.73 -5.65
N ILE A 55 3.22 6.34 -5.47
CA ILE A 55 4.38 6.89 -6.16
C ILE A 55 4.83 5.90 -7.24
N GLY A 56 4.61 6.26 -8.50
CA GLY A 56 4.75 5.38 -9.65
C GLY A 56 3.47 4.57 -9.92
N THR A 57 2.76 4.93 -10.99
CA THR A 57 1.52 4.28 -11.44
C THR A 57 1.70 3.49 -12.74
N GLY A 58 2.93 2.99 -12.96
CA GLY A 58 3.25 2.07 -14.05
C GLY A 58 2.51 0.74 -13.96
N ASP A 59 3.06 -0.31 -14.55
CA ASP A 59 2.42 -1.63 -14.55
C ASP A 59 2.18 -2.16 -13.14
N GLU A 60 3.23 -2.20 -12.31
CA GLU A 60 3.15 -2.71 -10.94
C GLU A 60 2.34 -1.79 -10.02
N GLY A 61 2.54 -0.46 -10.09
CA GLY A 61 1.74 0.46 -9.29
C GLY A 61 0.24 0.36 -9.58
N SER A 62 -0.14 0.16 -10.83
CA SER A 62 -1.54 -0.07 -11.22
C SER A 62 -2.08 -1.42 -10.73
N VAL A 63 -1.24 -2.47 -10.68
CA VAL A 63 -1.61 -3.78 -10.09
C VAL A 63 -1.81 -3.63 -8.57
N LEU A 64 -0.91 -2.92 -7.88
CA LEU A 64 -1.03 -2.67 -6.45
C LEU A 64 -2.31 -1.88 -6.12
N ILE A 65 -2.64 -0.84 -6.91
CA ILE A 65 -3.93 -0.14 -6.81
C ILE A 65 -5.10 -1.12 -6.95
N GLY A 66 -5.04 -2.03 -7.94
CA GLY A 66 -6.04 -3.06 -8.16
C GLY A 66 -6.20 -4.03 -6.98
N ALA A 67 -5.12 -4.32 -6.26
CA ALA A 67 -5.10 -5.24 -5.12
C ALA A 67 -5.61 -4.63 -3.81
N LEU A 68 -5.64 -3.29 -3.66
CA LEU A 68 -6.12 -2.62 -2.45
C LEU A 68 -7.58 -3.00 -2.14
N ASN A 69 -7.90 -3.11 -0.86
CA ASN A 69 -9.29 -3.21 -0.41
C ASN A 69 -9.79 -1.82 0.00
N PRO A 70 -10.79 -1.26 -0.72
CA PRO A 70 -11.33 0.09 -0.42
C PRO A 70 -11.90 0.24 0.98
N ALA A 71 -12.28 -0.84 1.64
CA ALA A 71 -12.76 -0.81 3.02
C ALA A 71 -11.66 -0.44 4.04
N TYR A 72 -10.39 -0.62 3.69
CA TYR A 72 -9.26 -0.37 4.59
C TYR A 72 -8.28 0.68 4.05
N CYS A 73 -8.29 0.92 2.75
CA CYS A 73 -7.28 1.73 2.08
C CYS A 73 -7.93 2.65 1.05
N GLN A 74 -7.75 3.95 1.19
CA GLN A 74 -8.21 4.95 0.23
C GLN A 74 -7.03 5.61 -0.46
N VAL A 75 -6.94 5.50 -1.78
CA VAL A 75 -5.97 6.29 -2.56
C VAL A 75 -6.47 7.73 -2.63
N VAL A 76 -5.71 8.65 -2.05
CA VAL A 76 -6.02 10.09 -2.04
C VAL A 76 -5.07 10.91 -2.91
N ALA A 77 -3.96 10.30 -3.33
CA ALA A 77 -2.99 10.95 -4.22
C ALA A 77 -2.22 9.93 -5.07
N ILE A 78 -1.81 10.37 -6.24
CA ILE A 78 -0.85 9.64 -7.09
C ILE A 78 0.27 10.59 -7.57
N SER A 79 1.45 10.04 -7.79
CA SER A 79 2.56 10.74 -8.44
C SER A 79 3.18 9.86 -9.53
N ASP A 80 3.18 10.35 -10.75
CA ASP A 80 3.89 9.74 -11.89
C ASP A 80 4.30 10.83 -12.90
N LEU A 81 5.50 10.69 -13.46
CA LEU A 81 6.05 11.64 -14.43
C LEU A 81 5.45 11.44 -15.83
N ARG A 82 4.80 10.31 -16.11
CA ARG A 82 4.24 9.96 -17.41
C ARG A 82 2.74 10.15 -17.43
N GLU A 83 2.24 11.06 -18.25
CA GLU A 83 0.80 11.27 -18.46
C GLU A 83 0.06 9.98 -18.83
N PHE A 84 0.67 9.10 -19.62
CA PHE A 84 0.10 7.81 -19.97
C PHE A 84 -0.16 6.93 -18.72
N ASN A 85 0.77 6.89 -17.78
CA ASN A 85 0.60 6.13 -16.54
C ASN A 85 -0.48 6.75 -15.66
N VAL A 86 -0.52 8.09 -15.56
CA VAL A 86 -1.59 8.82 -14.84
C VAL A 86 -2.95 8.49 -15.44
N HIS A 87 -3.09 8.58 -16.78
CA HIS A 87 -4.34 8.24 -17.46
C HIS A 87 -4.77 6.79 -17.16
N ARG A 88 -3.84 5.84 -17.31
CA ARG A 88 -4.11 4.42 -17.03
C ARG A 88 -4.44 4.17 -15.56
N ALA A 89 -3.82 4.89 -14.62
CA ALA A 89 -4.16 4.78 -13.20
C ALA A 89 -5.63 5.13 -12.93
N PHE A 90 -6.21 6.09 -13.64
CA PHE A 90 -7.62 6.41 -13.51
C PHE A 90 -8.53 5.44 -14.26
N HIS A 91 -8.20 5.11 -15.51
CA HIS A 91 -9.11 4.38 -16.42
C HIS A 91 -8.92 2.86 -16.44
N GLY A 92 -7.77 2.36 -16.00
CA GLY A 92 -7.42 0.94 -16.09
C GLY A 92 -6.71 0.58 -17.39
N ASP A 93 -6.44 -0.70 -17.55
CA ASP A 93 -5.67 -1.24 -18.69
C ASP A 93 -6.57 -2.02 -19.64
N TYR A 94 -6.84 -1.43 -20.80
CA TYR A 94 -7.73 -1.98 -21.84
C TYR A 94 -7.02 -2.94 -22.81
N ALA A 95 -5.76 -3.30 -22.59
CA ALA A 95 -5.02 -4.21 -23.48
C ALA A 95 -5.67 -5.60 -23.57
N SER A 96 -6.27 -6.07 -22.48
CA SER A 96 -7.04 -7.33 -22.45
C SER A 96 -7.98 -7.38 -21.24
N PRO A 97 -8.97 -8.31 -21.21
CA PRO A 97 -9.79 -8.54 -20.03
C PRO A 97 -8.97 -8.90 -18.77
N ALA A 98 -7.90 -9.68 -18.94
CA ALA A 98 -6.98 -10.03 -17.85
C ALA A 98 -6.19 -8.80 -17.34
N ALA A 99 -5.72 -7.95 -18.26
CA ALA A 99 -5.06 -6.71 -17.92
C ALA A 99 -6.00 -5.76 -17.13
N MET A 100 -7.24 -5.62 -17.59
CA MET A 100 -8.27 -4.84 -16.90
C MET A 100 -8.63 -5.41 -15.53
N ALA A 101 -8.67 -6.71 -15.36
CA ALA A 101 -8.91 -7.36 -14.07
C ALA A 101 -7.78 -7.10 -13.06
N ALA A 102 -6.52 -7.14 -13.53
CA ALA A 102 -5.34 -6.84 -12.70
C ALA A 102 -5.17 -5.34 -12.42
N ARG A 103 -5.52 -4.48 -13.36
CA ARG A 103 -5.34 -3.03 -13.34
C ARG A 103 -6.65 -2.32 -13.68
N PRO A 104 -7.65 -2.37 -12.76
CA PRO A 104 -9.01 -1.86 -13.03
C PRO A 104 -9.09 -0.34 -13.14
N GLY A 105 -8.09 0.38 -12.66
CA GLY A 105 -8.10 1.83 -12.53
C GLY A 105 -8.89 2.33 -11.33
N LEU A 106 -8.56 3.54 -10.89
CA LEU A 106 -9.11 4.17 -9.69
C LEU A 106 -10.62 4.44 -9.81
N ILE A 107 -11.08 4.82 -11.01
CA ILE A 107 -12.50 5.11 -11.26
C ILE A 107 -13.34 3.88 -10.93
N ARG A 108 -12.98 2.72 -11.48
CA ARG A 108 -13.69 1.46 -11.24
C ARG A 108 -13.46 0.94 -9.82
N LYS A 109 -12.24 1.06 -9.31
CA LYS A 109 -11.85 0.56 -7.99
C LYS A 109 -12.65 1.19 -6.85
N TYR A 110 -12.89 2.50 -6.95
CA TYR A 110 -13.61 3.29 -5.93
C TYR A 110 -15.01 3.69 -6.36
N ASN A 111 -15.54 3.11 -7.47
CA ASN A 111 -16.89 3.33 -7.99
C ASN A 111 -17.19 4.81 -8.30
N PHE A 112 -16.22 5.58 -8.78
CA PHE A 112 -16.47 6.93 -9.27
C PHE A 112 -17.28 6.90 -10.57
N THR A 113 -18.15 7.88 -10.77
CA THR A 113 -18.99 8.00 -11.98
C THR A 113 -18.23 8.62 -13.15
N SER A 114 -17.14 9.33 -12.87
CA SER A 114 -16.32 10.02 -13.88
C SER A 114 -14.89 10.28 -13.38
N GLU A 115 -13.98 10.54 -14.32
CA GLU A 115 -12.62 11.01 -13.99
C GLU A 115 -12.65 12.34 -13.25
N LYS A 116 -13.57 13.24 -13.59
CA LYS A 116 -13.73 14.53 -12.91
C LYS A 116 -14.03 14.33 -11.42
N GLU A 117 -14.94 13.43 -11.10
CA GLU A 117 -15.26 13.08 -9.71
C GLU A 117 -14.04 12.48 -9.00
N ALA A 118 -13.37 11.52 -9.63
CA ALA A 118 -12.16 10.91 -9.08
C ALA A 118 -11.06 11.94 -8.80
N ARG A 119 -10.83 12.89 -9.72
CA ARG A 119 -9.83 13.95 -9.54
C ARG A 119 -10.21 15.01 -8.49
N ASN A 120 -11.47 15.11 -8.10
CA ASN A 120 -11.86 15.93 -6.96
C ASN A 120 -11.43 15.31 -5.62
N GLN A 121 -11.22 14.00 -5.57
CA GLN A 121 -10.85 13.25 -4.37
C GLN A 121 -9.41 12.74 -4.40
N ILE A 122 -8.81 12.59 -5.59
CA ILE A 122 -7.47 12.05 -5.78
C ILE A 122 -6.59 13.11 -6.43
N LYS A 123 -5.64 13.64 -5.66
CA LYS A 123 -4.65 14.62 -6.13
C LYS A 123 -3.65 13.97 -7.08
N VAL A 124 -3.16 14.71 -8.08
CA VAL A 124 -2.15 14.24 -9.03
C VAL A 124 -0.92 15.13 -8.95
N TYR A 125 0.19 14.59 -8.51
CA TYR A 125 1.48 15.25 -8.42
C TYR A 125 2.36 14.84 -9.61
N LYS A 126 2.57 15.77 -10.57
CA LYS A 126 3.27 15.51 -11.84
C LYS A 126 4.75 15.86 -11.80
N ASP A 127 5.12 16.82 -10.97
CA ASP A 127 6.48 17.38 -10.94
C ASP A 127 7.41 16.64 -9.98
N GLY A 128 6.91 15.61 -9.32
CA GLY A 128 7.67 14.73 -8.44
C GLY A 128 6.89 14.28 -7.20
N TYR A 129 7.42 13.27 -6.53
CA TYR A 129 6.80 12.69 -5.35
C TYR A 129 6.99 13.52 -4.07
N GLN A 130 7.89 14.50 -4.08
CA GLN A 130 8.21 15.30 -2.90
C GLN A 130 7.01 16.11 -2.41
N GLU A 131 6.22 16.66 -3.33
CA GLU A 131 4.98 17.37 -2.97
C GLU A 131 3.94 16.42 -2.39
N LEU A 132 3.83 15.19 -2.92
CA LEU A 132 2.99 14.15 -2.36
C LEU A 132 3.41 13.80 -0.93
N LEU A 133 4.72 13.68 -0.65
CA LEU A 133 5.23 13.40 0.69
C LEU A 133 4.96 14.54 1.68
N ALA A 134 4.93 15.79 1.20
CA ALA A 134 4.64 16.97 2.02
C ALA A 134 3.14 17.12 2.35
N ASP A 135 2.25 16.39 1.67
CA ASP A 135 0.81 16.46 1.92
C ASP A 135 0.45 15.80 3.26
N PRO A 136 -0.10 16.57 4.24
CA PRO A 136 -0.45 16.04 5.55
C PRO A 136 -1.64 15.05 5.51
N ASP A 137 -2.45 15.07 4.46
CA ASP A 137 -3.59 14.17 4.30
C ASP A 137 -3.16 12.73 3.98
N ILE A 138 -1.89 12.50 3.62
CA ILE A 138 -1.36 11.19 3.27
C ILE A 138 -0.69 10.57 4.50
N GLU A 139 -1.09 9.35 4.86
CA GLU A 139 -0.56 8.59 6.00
C GLU A 139 0.47 7.54 5.57
N ALA A 140 0.20 6.90 4.44
CA ALA A 140 1.05 5.84 3.91
C ALA A 140 1.33 6.05 2.42
N VAL A 141 2.43 5.50 1.94
CA VAL A 141 2.76 5.51 0.52
C VAL A 141 3.05 4.11 0.00
N ILE A 142 2.59 3.86 -1.23
CA ILE A 142 2.97 2.71 -2.04
C ILE A 142 3.98 3.19 -3.06
N ILE A 143 5.14 2.54 -3.13
CA ILE A 143 6.25 2.92 -4.00
C ILE A 143 6.47 1.83 -5.04
N ALA A 144 6.22 2.15 -6.31
CA ALA A 144 6.37 1.27 -7.47
C ALA A 144 7.12 1.98 -8.60
N VAL A 145 8.27 2.52 -8.27
CA VAL A 145 9.20 3.21 -9.18
C VAL A 145 10.29 2.24 -9.70
N PRO A 146 11.14 2.63 -10.67
CA PRO A 146 12.30 1.83 -11.05
C PRO A 146 13.20 1.50 -9.85
N LEU A 147 13.75 0.28 -9.80
CA LEU A 147 14.52 -0.29 -8.69
C LEU A 147 15.60 0.64 -8.11
N HIS A 148 16.30 1.38 -8.96
CA HIS A 148 17.37 2.29 -8.53
C HIS A 148 16.87 3.51 -7.74
N LEU A 149 15.57 3.74 -7.70
CA LEU A 149 14.92 4.80 -6.94
C LEU A 149 14.28 4.30 -5.63
N HIS A 150 14.12 2.98 -5.44
CA HIS A 150 13.41 2.41 -4.30
C HIS A 150 13.95 2.95 -2.97
N ALA A 151 15.26 2.80 -2.73
CA ALA A 151 15.87 3.24 -1.48
C ALA A 151 15.69 4.74 -1.24
N LYS A 152 15.96 5.57 -2.27
CA LYS A 152 15.83 7.02 -2.13
C LYS A 152 14.40 7.42 -1.79
N VAL A 153 13.42 6.97 -2.55
CA VAL A 153 12.01 7.35 -2.36
C VAL A 153 11.47 6.82 -1.04
N ALA A 154 11.83 5.59 -0.66
CA ALA A 154 11.40 5.01 0.61
C ALA A 154 11.99 5.75 1.83
N ILE A 155 13.28 6.10 1.78
CA ILE A 155 13.93 6.89 2.84
C ILE A 155 13.30 8.27 2.95
N ASP A 156 13.11 8.98 1.84
CA ASP A 156 12.46 10.29 1.83
C ASP A 156 11.04 10.21 2.44
N ALA A 157 10.29 9.15 2.12
CA ALA A 157 8.95 8.93 2.66
C ALA A 157 8.97 8.65 4.18
N MET A 158 9.87 7.78 4.66
CA MET A 158 10.02 7.49 6.08
C MET A 158 10.44 8.74 6.87
N LEU A 159 11.38 9.54 6.33
CA LEU A 159 11.80 10.81 6.94
C LEU A 159 10.67 11.86 6.95
N ALA A 160 9.74 11.79 5.99
CA ALA A 160 8.52 12.60 5.98
C ALA A 160 7.42 12.05 6.93
N GLY A 161 7.72 11.01 7.72
CA GLY A 161 6.79 10.41 8.69
C GLY A 161 5.70 9.55 8.05
N LYS A 162 5.85 9.10 6.81
CA LYS A 162 4.88 8.27 6.13
C LYS A 162 5.18 6.78 6.35
N HIS A 163 4.14 5.96 6.51
CA HIS A 163 4.27 4.51 6.39
C HIS A 163 4.59 4.12 4.95
N VAL A 164 5.43 3.11 4.75
CA VAL A 164 5.96 2.77 3.42
C VAL A 164 5.70 1.32 3.07
N LEU A 165 5.08 1.09 1.92
CA LEU A 165 5.11 -0.17 1.19
C LEU A 165 5.90 0.05 -0.11
N THR A 166 7.04 -0.59 -0.26
CA THR A 166 7.82 -0.54 -1.52
C THR A 166 7.75 -1.86 -2.26
N GLU A 167 7.73 -1.77 -3.59
CA GLU A 167 7.82 -2.96 -4.45
C GLU A 167 9.15 -3.70 -4.25
N LYS A 168 9.13 -4.98 -4.61
CA LYS A 168 10.33 -5.83 -4.67
C LYS A 168 11.22 -5.37 -5.86
N LEU A 169 12.48 -5.52 -5.77
CA LEU A 169 13.35 -5.80 -4.62
C LEU A 169 13.41 -4.57 -3.72
N MET A 170 13.72 -4.77 -2.44
CA MET A 170 13.78 -3.69 -1.46
C MET A 170 14.64 -2.50 -1.94
N ALA A 171 15.84 -2.79 -2.44
CA ALA A 171 16.73 -1.81 -3.06
C ALA A 171 17.71 -2.47 -4.02
N LYS A 172 18.49 -1.67 -4.77
CA LYS A 172 19.47 -2.14 -5.75
C LYS A 172 20.70 -2.78 -5.10
N THR A 173 21.07 -2.34 -3.89
CA THR A 173 22.25 -2.81 -3.18
C THR A 173 21.96 -3.16 -1.73
N VAL A 174 22.77 -4.05 -1.15
CA VAL A 174 22.68 -4.41 0.29
C VAL A 174 22.93 -3.19 1.19
N ALA A 175 23.81 -2.28 0.78
CA ALA A 175 24.07 -1.05 1.52
C ALA A 175 22.83 -0.17 1.63
N GLU A 176 22.10 0.01 0.52
CA GLU A 176 20.83 0.72 0.49
C GLU A 176 19.76 0.05 1.35
N CYS A 177 19.62 -1.30 1.28
CA CYS A 177 18.70 -2.04 2.15
C CYS A 177 19.01 -1.82 3.63
N LYS A 178 20.29 -1.86 4.02
CA LYS A 178 20.70 -1.58 5.40
C LYS A 178 20.42 -0.12 5.81
N LEU A 179 20.55 0.83 4.88
CA LEU A 179 20.22 2.22 5.16
C LEU A 179 18.74 2.40 5.42
N MET A 180 17.88 1.80 4.57
CA MET A 180 16.42 1.82 4.76
C MET A 180 16.00 1.22 6.11
N GLY A 181 16.67 0.19 6.59
CA GLY A 181 16.39 -0.44 7.90
C GLY A 181 16.89 0.35 9.12
N ARG A 182 17.60 1.47 8.92
CA ARG A 182 18.09 2.34 10.02
C ARG A 182 17.27 3.62 10.19
N VAL A 183 16.50 3.97 9.21
CA VAL A 183 15.58 5.11 9.20
C VAL A 183 14.26 4.73 9.83
#